data_94837d82f38bfcd5c6735fbfc36f7bf4
#
_entry.id   94837d82f38bfcd5c6735fbfc36f7bf4
#
_cell.length_a   1.000
_cell.length_b   1.000
_cell.length_c   1.000
_cell.angle_alpha   90.00
_cell.angle_beta   90.00
_cell.angle_gamma   90.00
#
_symmetry.space_group_name_H-M   'P 1'
#
loop_
_entity.id
_entity.type
_entity.pdbx_description
1 polymer ?
#
loop_
_entity_poly.entity_id
_entity_poly.type
_entity_poly.pdbx_seq_one_letter_code
_entity_poly.pdbx_strand_id
1 'polypeptide(L)'
;MFFSKKLQKFNNIKHCFFSRKDGFSKGDYESLNCGLGSDDKKENVLKNLELVSKKIGCKKESLITLNQKHTNEVICFNSDTDVKSKLTGDAIVSKVKNIGIGILTADCASIFFYDPKNKIVGCAHAGWKGALNGIIENTVKKFNE
;
A
#
# COMPACT_ATOMS: atom_id res chain seq x y z
N MET A 1 2.51 -11.43 10.01
CA MET A 1 1.72 -10.18 9.98
C MET A 1 2.03 -9.36 11.23
N PHE A 2 2.21 -8.05 11.07
CA PHE A 2 2.52 -7.13 12.15
C PHE A 2 1.54 -5.96 12.16
N PHE A 3 1.29 -5.38 13.34
CA PHE A 3 0.32 -4.31 13.52
C PHE A 3 0.92 -3.20 14.39
N SER A 4 0.61 -1.96 14.06
CA SER A 4 0.98 -0.81 14.87
C SER A 4 0.04 -0.69 16.08
N LYS A 5 0.57 -0.75 17.30
CA LYS A 5 -0.20 -0.52 18.53
C LYS A 5 -0.89 0.85 18.55
N LYS A 6 -0.29 1.87 17.90
CA LYS A 6 -0.88 3.21 17.78
C LYS A 6 -2.12 3.20 16.87
N LEU A 7 -2.08 2.49 15.74
CA LEU A 7 -3.19 2.45 14.80
C LEU A 7 -4.31 1.48 15.24
N GLN A 8 -4.01 0.46 16.04
CA GLN A 8 -5.02 -0.45 16.58
C GLN A 8 -6.05 0.22 17.52
N LYS A 9 -5.76 1.44 17.99
CA LYS A 9 -6.69 2.22 18.82
C LYS A 9 -7.89 2.77 18.05
N PHE A 10 -7.85 2.74 16.71
CA PHE A 10 -8.89 3.29 15.85
C PHE A 10 -9.72 2.17 15.23
N ASN A 11 -11.01 2.13 15.53
CA ASN A 11 -11.93 1.07 15.08
C ASN A 11 -12.41 1.27 13.64
N ASN A 12 -12.18 2.44 13.05
CA ASN A 12 -12.64 2.81 11.71
C ASN A 12 -11.61 2.61 10.61
N ILE A 13 -10.42 2.10 10.96
CA ILE A 13 -9.38 1.70 10.01
C ILE A 13 -8.90 0.28 10.30
N LYS A 14 -8.43 -0.39 9.26
CA LYS A 14 -7.65 -1.63 9.38
C LYS A 14 -6.29 -1.42 8.75
N HIS A 15 -5.27 -2.01 9.33
CA HIS A 15 -3.91 -1.95 8.79
C HIS A 15 -3.18 -3.25 9.07
N CYS A 16 -2.18 -3.54 8.26
CA CYS A 16 -1.32 -4.69 8.46
C CYS A 16 0.00 -4.52 7.71
N PHE A 17 1.11 -4.84 8.33
CA PHE A 17 2.37 -5.12 7.66
C PHE A 17 2.43 -6.63 7.40
N PHE A 18 2.33 -7.01 6.14
CA PHE A 18 2.46 -8.40 5.72
C PHE A 18 3.94 -8.78 5.62
N SER A 19 4.28 -9.97 6.08
CA SER A 19 5.58 -10.58 5.79
C SER A 19 5.47 -11.36 4.48
N ARG A 20 6.61 -11.90 4.01
CA ARG A 20 6.62 -12.78 2.82
C ARG A 20 5.91 -14.13 3.00
N LYS A 21 5.44 -14.47 4.20
CA LYS A 21 4.88 -15.79 4.53
C LYS A 21 3.40 -15.91 4.15
N ASP A 22 2.94 -17.16 4.02
CA ASP A 22 1.54 -17.57 3.86
C ASP A 22 0.92 -17.22 2.49
N GLY A 23 1.74 -17.12 1.44
CA GLY A 23 1.29 -16.89 0.07
C GLY A 23 1.36 -18.13 -0.82
N PHE A 24 1.11 -17.94 -2.11
CA PHE A 24 1.00 -18.98 -3.13
C PHE A 24 2.23 -19.05 -4.05
N SER A 25 3.08 -18.05 -4.06
CA SER A 25 4.28 -18.00 -4.91
C SER A 25 5.32 -19.02 -4.47
N LYS A 26 6.17 -19.45 -5.40
CA LYS A 26 7.20 -20.49 -5.21
C LYS A 26 8.57 -19.95 -5.63
N GLY A 27 9.61 -20.70 -5.27
CA GLY A 27 10.99 -20.37 -5.63
C GLY A 27 11.44 -19.03 -5.06
N ASP A 28 12.06 -18.19 -5.86
CA ASP A 28 12.60 -16.90 -5.43
C ASP A 28 11.53 -15.94 -4.92
N TYR A 29 10.28 -16.14 -5.35
CA TYR A 29 9.12 -15.34 -4.95
C TYR A 29 8.36 -15.89 -3.73
N GLU A 30 8.86 -16.95 -3.10
CA GLU A 30 8.18 -17.59 -1.95
C GLU A 30 8.04 -16.62 -0.77
N SER A 31 6.81 -16.41 -0.27
CA SER A 31 5.56 -17.00 -0.71
C SER A 31 4.50 -15.92 -1.04
N LEU A 32 4.44 -14.77 -0.34
CA LEU A 32 3.42 -13.73 -0.48
C LEU A 32 3.90 -12.59 -1.39
N ASN A 33 4.34 -12.92 -2.60
CA ASN A 33 4.67 -11.91 -3.59
C ASN A 33 3.39 -11.26 -4.14
N CYS A 34 3.25 -9.95 -3.95
CA CYS A 34 2.13 -9.13 -4.45
C CYS A 34 2.54 -8.21 -5.62
N GLY A 35 3.75 -8.35 -6.13
CA GLY A 35 4.31 -7.51 -7.18
C GLY A 35 3.84 -7.90 -8.58
N LEU A 36 2.87 -7.18 -9.13
CA LEU A 36 2.37 -7.41 -10.50
C LEU A 36 3.42 -7.15 -11.60
N GLY A 37 4.52 -6.50 -11.27
CA GLY A 37 5.65 -6.25 -12.18
C GLY A 37 6.81 -7.22 -12.03
N SER A 38 6.68 -8.26 -11.19
CA SER A 38 7.68 -9.32 -11.05
C SER A 38 7.53 -10.39 -12.14
N ASP A 39 8.57 -11.21 -12.33
CA ASP A 39 8.56 -12.35 -13.26
C ASP A 39 7.90 -13.61 -12.66
N ASP A 40 7.22 -13.48 -11.53
CA ASP A 40 6.45 -14.54 -10.90
C ASP A 40 5.20 -14.90 -11.75
N LYS A 41 4.68 -16.09 -11.54
CA LYS A 41 3.41 -16.51 -12.16
C LYS A 41 2.30 -15.55 -11.75
N LYS A 42 1.74 -14.83 -12.72
CA LYS A 42 0.69 -13.84 -12.53
C LYS A 42 -0.49 -14.37 -11.71
N GLU A 43 -0.84 -15.65 -11.89
CA GLU A 43 -1.89 -16.31 -11.13
C GLU A 43 -1.59 -16.33 -9.62
N ASN A 44 -0.34 -16.63 -9.23
CA ASN A 44 0.07 -16.64 -7.84
C ASN A 44 0.01 -15.23 -7.23
N VAL A 45 0.50 -14.23 -7.95
CA VAL A 45 0.44 -12.83 -7.52
C VAL A 45 -1.00 -12.38 -7.32
N LEU A 46 -1.92 -12.75 -8.23
CA LEU A 46 -3.34 -12.43 -8.11
C LEU A 46 -4.00 -13.11 -6.92
N LYS A 47 -3.64 -14.37 -6.61
CA LYS A 47 -4.09 -15.08 -5.40
C LYS A 47 -3.55 -14.43 -4.13
N ASN A 48 -2.30 -13.98 -4.14
CA ASN A 48 -1.69 -13.27 -3.02
C ASN A 48 -2.39 -11.93 -2.74
N LEU A 49 -2.67 -11.16 -3.78
CA LEU A 49 -3.42 -9.90 -3.65
C LEU A 49 -4.85 -10.13 -3.12
N GLU A 50 -5.52 -11.21 -3.55
CA GLU A 50 -6.83 -11.59 -3.02
C GLU A 50 -6.74 -11.99 -1.54
N LEU A 51 -5.71 -12.73 -1.14
CA LEU A 51 -5.47 -13.08 0.26
C LEU A 51 -5.25 -11.83 1.11
N VAL A 52 -4.41 -10.91 0.65
CA VAL A 52 -4.15 -9.63 1.33
C VAL A 52 -5.44 -8.82 1.47
N SER A 53 -6.22 -8.66 0.39
CA SER A 53 -7.46 -7.89 0.42
C SER A 53 -8.48 -8.47 1.41
N LYS A 54 -8.65 -9.78 1.45
CA LYS A 54 -9.50 -10.48 2.44
C LYS A 54 -9.03 -10.21 3.88
N LYS A 55 -7.71 -10.26 4.12
CA LYS A 55 -7.13 -10.04 5.47
C LYS A 55 -7.38 -8.62 5.99
N ILE A 56 -7.28 -7.61 5.14
CA ILE A 56 -7.59 -6.21 5.52
C ILE A 56 -9.08 -5.88 5.42
N GLY A 57 -9.90 -6.78 4.87
CA GLY A 57 -11.36 -6.64 4.82
C GLY A 57 -11.88 -5.75 3.70
N CYS A 58 -11.20 -5.70 2.55
CA CYS A 58 -11.70 -5.07 1.34
C CYS A 58 -11.88 -6.10 0.21
N LYS A 59 -12.58 -5.71 -0.86
CA LYS A 59 -12.62 -6.49 -2.09
C LYS A 59 -11.29 -6.38 -2.82
N LYS A 60 -10.91 -7.40 -3.58
CA LYS A 60 -9.67 -7.40 -4.37
C LYS A 60 -9.61 -6.22 -5.34
N GLU A 61 -10.73 -5.92 -6.00
CA GLU A 61 -10.88 -4.82 -6.96
C GLU A 61 -10.77 -3.43 -6.28
N SER A 62 -10.95 -3.40 -4.97
CA SER A 62 -10.82 -2.19 -4.14
C SER A 62 -9.46 -2.07 -3.45
N LEU A 63 -8.51 -2.98 -3.73
CA LEU A 63 -7.14 -2.90 -3.24
C LEU A 63 -6.29 -2.15 -4.27
N ILE A 64 -5.90 -0.93 -3.93
CA ILE A 64 -5.13 -0.04 -4.79
C ILE A 64 -3.65 -0.14 -4.42
N THR A 65 -2.84 -0.52 -5.39
CA THR A 65 -1.37 -0.55 -5.28
C THR A 65 -0.74 0.30 -6.38
N LEU A 66 0.50 0.71 -6.16
CA LEU A 66 1.20 1.62 -7.06
C LEU A 66 2.27 0.88 -7.88
N ASN A 67 2.60 1.45 -9.03
CA ASN A 67 3.84 1.18 -9.74
C ASN A 67 4.95 2.04 -9.13
N GLN A 68 5.65 1.51 -8.12
CA GLN A 68 6.67 2.20 -7.37
C GLN A 68 7.96 2.36 -8.16
N LYS A 69 8.61 3.51 -8.05
CA LYS A 69 9.81 3.91 -8.80
C LYS A 69 10.92 4.50 -7.92
N HIS A 70 10.79 4.39 -6.59
CA HIS A 70 11.72 5.00 -5.62
C HIS A 70 11.81 6.51 -5.76
N THR A 71 10.65 7.14 -5.97
CA THR A 71 10.49 8.60 -6.12
C THR A 71 9.95 9.23 -4.83
N ASN A 72 9.66 10.52 -4.88
CA ASN A 72 8.91 11.24 -3.86
C ASN A 72 7.49 11.63 -4.31
N GLU A 73 6.98 10.95 -5.34
CA GLU A 73 5.66 11.17 -5.91
C GLU A 73 4.57 10.57 -5.03
N VAL A 74 3.55 11.38 -4.71
CA VAL A 74 2.40 11.01 -3.88
C VAL A 74 1.13 11.06 -4.70
N ILE A 75 0.40 9.96 -4.75
CA ILE A 75 -0.89 9.86 -5.41
C ILE A 75 -2.01 10.20 -4.43
N CYS A 76 -2.80 11.21 -4.73
CA CYS A 76 -4.08 11.46 -4.05
C CYS A 76 -5.18 10.66 -4.75
N PHE A 77 -5.58 9.56 -4.13
CA PHE A 77 -6.63 8.70 -4.67
C PHE A 77 -8.00 9.17 -4.21
N ASN A 78 -8.89 9.45 -5.17
CA ASN A 78 -10.28 9.83 -4.94
C ASN A 78 -11.25 8.94 -5.74
N SER A 79 -12.55 9.15 -5.60
CA SER A 79 -13.59 8.38 -6.30
C SER A 79 -13.50 8.46 -7.83
N ASP A 80 -12.96 9.55 -8.34
CA ASP A 80 -12.88 9.85 -9.78
C ASP A 80 -11.56 9.37 -10.39
N THR A 81 -10.65 8.85 -9.55
CA THR A 81 -9.37 8.33 -10.01
C THR A 81 -9.58 7.06 -10.84
N ASP A 82 -9.08 7.05 -12.07
CA ASP A 82 -9.15 5.88 -12.93
C ASP A 82 -8.23 4.77 -12.40
N VAL A 83 -8.84 3.76 -11.78
CA VAL A 83 -8.14 2.58 -11.25
C VAL A 83 -7.61 1.64 -12.34
N LYS A 84 -8.05 1.80 -13.59
CA LYS A 84 -7.54 1.02 -14.73
C LYS A 84 -6.21 1.58 -15.23
N SER A 85 -5.93 2.85 -15.00
CA SER A 85 -4.64 3.45 -15.27
C SER A 85 -3.61 2.93 -14.26
N LYS A 86 -2.39 2.68 -14.71
CA LYS A 86 -1.30 2.26 -13.85
C LYS A 86 -0.80 3.46 -13.03
N LEU A 87 -1.32 3.63 -11.82
CA LEU A 87 -0.90 4.71 -10.93
C LEU A 87 0.57 4.56 -10.57
N THR A 88 1.38 5.55 -10.90
CA THR A 88 2.83 5.53 -10.63
C THR A 88 3.17 6.53 -9.54
N GLY A 89 3.87 6.07 -8.51
CA GLY A 89 4.27 6.85 -7.35
C GLY A 89 4.73 5.94 -6.22
N ASP A 90 5.24 6.54 -5.15
CA ASP A 90 5.78 5.79 -4.01
C ASP A 90 5.01 6.06 -2.71
N ALA A 91 3.98 6.88 -2.76
CA ALA A 91 3.01 7.05 -1.68
C ALA A 91 1.60 7.25 -2.23
N ILE A 92 0.61 6.87 -1.42
CA ILE A 92 -0.80 7.05 -1.74
C ILE A 92 -1.54 7.56 -0.51
N VAL A 93 -2.42 8.51 -0.73
CA VAL A 93 -3.29 9.14 0.28
C VAL A 93 -4.73 9.08 -0.20
N SER A 94 -5.69 8.79 0.69
CA SER A 94 -7.09 8.72 0.31
C SER A 94 -8.04 9.03 1.47
N LYS A 95 -9.19 9.64 1.13
CA LYS A 95 -10.38 9.80 1.97
C LYS A 95 -11.50 8.81 1.60
N VAL A 96 -11.30 8.01 0.55
CA VAL A 96 -12.32 7.07 0.03
C VAL A 96 -12.52 5.93 1.01
N LYS A 97 -13.77 5.62 1.31
CA LYS A 97 -14.15 4.53 2.23
C LYS A 97 -14.20 3.18 1.52
N ASN A 98 -14.03 2.11 2.29
CA ASN A 98 -14.17 0.73 1.84
C ASN A 98 -13.17 0.32 0.74
N ILE A 99 -12.04 1.02 0.64
CA ILE A 99 -10.91 0.63 -0.18
C ILE A 99 -9.74 0.18 0.70
N GLY A 100 -8.84 -0.61 0.13
CA GLY A 100 -7.52 -0.86 0.67
C GLY A 100 -6.49 -0.08 -0.15
N ILE A 101 -5.55 0.56 0.50
CA ILE A 101 -4.37 1.13 -0.15
C ILE A 101 -3.12 0.40 0.34
N GLY A 102 -2.18 0.15 -0.55
CA GLY A 102 -0.99 -0.60 -0.18
C GLY A 102 0.24 -0.22 -0.99
N ILE A 103 1.39 -0.36 -0.36
CA ILE A 103 2.70 -0.31 -1.01
C ILE A 103 3.43 -1.63 -0.81
N LEU A 104 4.36 -1.92 -1.69
CA LEU A 104 5.17 -3.13 -1.67
C LEU A 104 6.59 -2.78 -1.23
N THR A 105 7.15 -3.61 -0.38
CA THR A 105 8.55 -3.48 0.02
C THR A 105 9.19 -4.86 0.16
N ALA A 106 10.49 -4.94 -0.13
CA ALA A 106 11.33 -6.07 0.24
C ALA A 106 12.13 -5.71 1.50
N ASP A 107 12.89 -4.64 1.42
CA ASP A 107 13.84 -4.16 2.43
C ASP A 107 13.70 -2.65 2.74
N CYS A 108 13.00 -1.90 1.89
CA CYS A 108 12.75 -0.49 2.11
C CYS A 108 11.75 -0.26 3.25
N ALA A 109 11.82 0.92 3.87
CA ALA A 109 10.89 1.29 4.93
C ALA A 109 9.48 1.52 4.39
N SER A 110 8.48 0.98 5.10
CA SER A 110 7.06 1.21 4.84
C SER A 110 6.46 2.02 5.97
N ILE A 111 5.69 3.07 5.63
CA ILE A 111 5.15 4.01 6.61
C ILE A 111 3.64 4.12 6.40
N PHE A 112 2.87 4.00 7.49
CA PHE A 112 1.44 4.30 7.50
C PHE A 112 1.19 5.67 8.10
N PHE A 113 0.22 6.38 7.53
CA PHE A 113 -0.29 7.67 7.99
C PHE A 113 -1.79 7.57 8.23
N TYR A 114 -2.26 8.22 9.27
CA TYR A 114 -3.68 8.35 9.54
C TYR A 114 -4.02 9.66 10.23
N ASP A 115 -4.97 10.40 9.66
CA ASP A 115 -5.60 11.55 10.29
C ASP A 115 -7.01 11.16 10.77
N PRO A 116 -7.23 11.01 12.08
CA PRO A 116 -8.53 10.62 12.61
C PRO A 116 -9.60 11.71 12.48
N LYS A 117 -9.21 12.98 12.42
CA LYS A 117 -10.12 14.12 12.28
C LYS A 117 -10.74 14.17 10.88
N ASN A 118 -9.89 14.14 9.87
CA ASN A 118 -10.31 14.22 8.46
C ASN A 118 -10.58 12.83 7.84
N LYS A 119 -10.30 11.73 8.58
CA LYS A 119 -10.44 10.33 8.14
C LYS A 119 -9.63 10.03 6.88
N ILE A 120 -8.41 10.58 6.82
CA ILE A 120 -7.48 10.36 5.73
C ILE A 120 -6.55 9.22 6.11
N VAL A 121 -6.34 8.30 5.19
CA VAL A 121 -5.35 7.23 5.31
C VAL A 121 -4.26 7.42 4.27
N GLY A 122 -3.05 7.00 4.57
CA GLY A 122 -1.95 7.01 3.62
C GLY A 122 -0.93 5.92 3.92
N CYS A 123 -0.19 5.55 2.89
CA CYS A 123 1.01 4.73 3.04
C CYS A 123 2.09 5.20 2.06
N ALA A 124 3.35 5.09 2.49
CA ALA A 124 4.51 5.49 1.69
C ALA A 124 5.59 4.40 1.71
N HIS A 125 6.17 4.18 0.54
CA HIS A 125 7.37 3.41 0.32
C HIS A 125 8.57 4.37 0.41
N ALA A 126 9.29 4.33 1.53
CA ALA A 126 10.46 5.15 1.76
C ALA A 126 11.75 4.36 1.51
N GLY A 127 12.03 4.07 0.24
CA GLY A 127 13.34 3.66 -0.20
C GLY A 127 14.32 4.83 0.00
N TRP A 128 15.64 4.57 0.05
CA TRP A 128 16.64 5.59 0.38
C TRP A 128 16.56 6.86 -0.50
N LYS A 129 16.29 6.71 -1.81
CA LYS A 129 16.12 7.84 -2.73
C LYS A 129 14.87 8.65 -2.40
N GLY A 130 13.73 7.98 -2.22
CA GLY A 130 12.47 8.62 -1.87
C GLY A 130 12.55 9.32 -0.51
N ALA A 131 13.18 8.68 0.48
CA ALA A 131 13.40 9.25 1.80
C ALA A 131 14.25 10.53 1.73
N LEU A 132 15.38 10.48 1.00
CA LEU A 132 16.25 11.65 0.81
C LEU A 132 15.53 12.79 0.08
N ASN A 133 14.67 12.48 -0.88
CA ASN A 133 13.92 13.44 -1.68
C ASN A 133 12.59 13.89 -1.04
N GLY A 134 12.31 13.50 0.21
CA GLY A 134 11.20 14.01 0.99
C GLY A 134 9.85 13.33 0.73
N ILE A 135 9.81 12.01 0.47
CA ILE A 135 8.54 11.27 0.30
C ILE A 135 7.64 11.37 1.52
N ILE A 136 8.21 11.41 2.73
CA ILE A 136 7.47 11.50 3.99
C ILE A 136 6.81 12.88 4.10
N GLU A 137 7.60 13.94 3.89
CA GLU A 137 7.15 15.33 3.93
C GLU A 137 6.09 15.60 2.87
N ASN A 138 6.29 15.08 1.65
CA ASN A 138 5.32 15.22 0.57
C ASN A 138 4.01 14.49 0.89
N THR A 139 4.09 13.30 1.51
CA THR A 139 2.89 12.58 1.95
C THR A 139 2.13 13.38 3.00
N VAL A 140 2.82 13.93 4.01
CA VAL A 140 2.20 14.76 5.06
C VAL A 140 1.57 16.03 4.48
N LYS A 141 2.21 16.68 3.50
CA LYS A 141 1.61 17.85 2.80
C LYS A 141 0.26 17.50 2.17
N LYS A 142 0.15 16.32 1.55
CA LYS A 142 -1.10 15.85 0.92
C LYS A 142 -2.24 15.55 1.91
N PHE A 143 -1.97 15.41 3.20
CA PHE A 143 -3.01 15.32 4.23
C PHE A 143 -3.65 16.69 4.55
N ASN A 144 -2.96 17.78 4.22
CA ASN A 144 -3.40 19.15 4.49
C ASN A 144 -4.11 19.81 3.30
N GLU A 145 -4.11 19.16 2.15
CA GLU A 145 -4.83 19.55 0.93
C GLU A 145 -6.20 18.86 0.87
#